data_001efd959fe23a8941585b2d3745776c
#
_entry.id   001efd959fe23a8941585b2d3745776c
#
_cell.length_a   1.000
_cell.length_b   1.000
_cell.length_c   1.000
_cell.angle_alpha   90.00
_cell.angle_beta   90.00
_cell.angle_gamma   90.00
#
_symmetry.space_group_name_H-M   'P 1'
#
loop_
_entity.id
_entity.type
_entity.pdbx_description
1 polymer ?
#
loop_
_entity_poly.entity_id
_entity_poly.type
_entity_poly.pdbx_seq_one_letter_code
_entity_poly.pdbx_strand_id
1 'polypeptide(L)'
;MNDFPGAPTTPRDGTRLRVLAAMSGGVDSAVAAARAAEAGHDVTGVHLALSANPKSFRTGARGCCTIEDSHDARRAADVIGIPFYVWDLAERFREDVVDDFVAEYAAGRTPNPCLRCNEKIKFAALLDKALALGFDAVCTGHYATVVTREDGGRELHRASDEAKDQSYVLGVLDERQLAHAMFPLGDTLTTKDEIRAEAERRGLAVAKKPDSHDICFIADGDTQGFLAKHLGTAEGDIVDEDGNRLGGHQGAYGYTIGQRKGLRLGVPAPDGKPRYVLDISPVNNTVTVGPQEALDVTALTAIRPRWCGEPPAGPGTYTAQLRAHGEETPVTAEPAEDAEGAPELRVTFTEPVRGVAPGQAIVLYDGTRVVGSATIATTERRHAAAAARG
;
A
#
# COMPACT_ATOMS: atom_id res chain seq x y z
N MET A 1 -25.79 24.00 12.75
CA MET A 1 -24.49 23.71 13.36
C MET A 1 -24.49 22.22 13.62
N ASN A 2 -23.92 21.44 12.74
CA ASN A 2 -23.81 19.99 12.89
C ASN A 2 -22.38 19.73 13.38
N ASP A 3 -22.26 19.44 14.67
CA ASP A 3 -21.05 18.84 15.23
C ASP A 3 -20.93 17.42 14.67
N PHE A 4 -20.17 17.27 13.57
CA PHE A 4 -19.71 15.98 13.13
C PHE A 4 -18.46 15.64 13.97
N PRO A 5 -18.45 14.52 14.71
CA PRO A 5 -17.24 14.00 15.30
C PRO A 5 -16.35 13.52 14.15
N GLY A 6 -15.29 14.23 13.84
CA GLY A 6 -14.37 13.87 12.75
C GLY A 6 -13.99 15.02 11.84
N ALA A 7 -14.18 16.27 12.24
CA ALA A 7 -13.63 17.40 11.50
C ALA A 7 -12.10 17.23 11.33
N PRO A 8 -11.55 17.52 10.12
CA PRO A 8 -10.13 17.37 9.84
C PRO A 8 -9.34 18.10 10.92
N THR A 9 -8.46 17.39 11.53
CA THR A 9 -7.53 17.72 12.59
C THR A 9 -7.21 19.20 12.77
N THR A 10 -8.24 20.00 13.07
CA THR A 10 -8.05 21.31 13.67
C THR A 10 -7.61 21.01 15.09
N PRO A 11 -6.47 21.52 15.57
CA PRO A 11 -6.14 21.47 16.99
C PRO A 11 -7.36 21.91 17.79
N ARG A 12 -7.64 21.25 18.92
CA ARG A 12 -8.82 21.57 19.77
C ARG A 12 -8.90 23.05 20.21
N ASP A 13 -7.82 23.80 20.03
CA ASP A 13 -7.67 25.22 20.31
C ASP A 13 -7.91 26.15 19.10
N GLY A 14 -8.28 25.60 17.93
CA GLY A 14 -8.49 26.39 16.72
C GLY A 14 -7.20 26.92 16.06
N THR A 15 -6.03 26.39 16.41
CA THR A 15 -4.75 26.87 15.90
C THR A 15 -4.67 26.68 14.36
N ARG A 16 -4.32 27.74 13.65
CA ARG A 16 -4.05 27.72 12.23
C ARG A 16 -2.71 27.05 11.97
N LEU A 17 -2.73 25.88 11.29
CA LEU A 17 -1.52 25.16 10.91
C LEU A 17 -1.00 25.62 9.55
N ARG A 18 0.31 25.51 9.34
CA ARG A 18 0.96 25.57 8.03
C ARG A 18 0.98 24.17 7.45
N VAL A 19 0.19 23.92 6.40
CA VAL A 19 -0.06 22.59 5.85
C VAL A 19 0.54 22.48 4.46
N LEU A 20 1.34 21.43 4.23
CA LEU A 20 1.83 21.07 2.92
C LEU A 20 0.89 20.01 2.31
N ALA A 21 0.12 20.37 1.29
CA ALA A 21 -0.82 19.47 0.62
C ALA A 21 -0.14 18.76 -0.56
N ALA A 22 0.02 17.43 -0.47
CA ALA A 22 0.55 16.61 -1.56
C ALA A 22 -0.51 16.41 -2.65
N MET A 23 -0.34 17.07 -3.78
CA MET A 23 -1.29 17.12 -4.89
C MET A 23 -0.80 16.26 -6.07
N SER A 24 -1.39 15.09 -6.26
CA SER A 24 -1.03 14.15 -7.34
C SER A 24 -1.59 14.53 -8.72
N GLY A 25 -2.47 15.55 -8.79
CA GLY A 25 -3.23 15.86 -9.99
C GLY A 25 -4.50 15.00 -10.15
N GLY A 26 -4.89 14.26 -9.12
CA GLY A 26 -6.16 13.54 -9.02
C GLY A 26 -7.20 14.30 -8.20
N VAL A 27 -8.48 13.89 -8.30
CA VAL A 27 -9.61 14.53 -7.64
C VAL A 27 -9.47 14.51 -6.11
N ASP A 28 -9.06 13.38 -5.53
CA ASP A 28 -8.97 13.21 -4.08
C ASP A 28 -7.97 14.18 -3.44
N SER A 29 -6.76 14.28 -3.99
CA SER A 29 -5.74 15.19 -3.48
C SER A 29 -6.12 16.66 -3.62
N ALA A 30 -6.87 17.01 -4.69
CA ALA A 30 -7.36 18.37 -4.91
C ALA A 30 -8.46 18.75 -3.89
N VAL A 31 -9.42 17.84 -3.64
CA VAL A 31 -10.48 18.06 -2.65
C VAL A 31 -9.90 18.09 -1.23
N ALA A 32 -8.94 17.21 -0.91
CA ALA A 32 -8.27 17.23 0.39
C ALA A 32 -7.57 18.57 0.66
N ALA A 33 -6.83 19.11 -0.34
CA ALA A 33 -6.19 20.42 -0.24
C ALA A 33 -7.21 21.55 -0.05
N ALA A 34 -8.35 21.50 -0.80
CA ALA A 34 -9.42 22.49 -0.67
C ALA A 34 -10.08 22.45 0.71
N ARG A 35 -10.36 21.26 1.25
CA ARG A 35 -10.94 21.11 2.60
C ARG A 35 -9.99 21.63 3.68
N ALA A 36 -8.68 21.37 3.57
CA ALA A 36 -7.68 21.90 4.50
C ALA A 36 -7.64 23.43 4.46
N ALA A 37 -7.71 24.04 3.28
CA ALA A 37 -7.76 25.50 3.13
C ALA A 37 -9.05 26.10 3.70
N GLU A 38 -10.20 25.48 3.49
CA GLU A 38 -11.49 25.91 4.05
C GLU A 38 -11.58 25.75 5.56
N ALA A 39 -10.84 24.77 6.13
CA ALA A 39 -10.70 24.64 7.58
C ALA A 39 -9.89 25.79 8.22
N GLY A 40 -9.37 26.73 7.40
CA GLY A 40 -8.66 27.94 7.86
C GLY A 40 -7.15 27.76 7.99
N HIS A 41 -6.59 26.63 7.54
CA HIS A 41 -5.15 26.40 7.56
C HIS A 41 -4.41 27.23 6.50
N ASP A 42 -3.11 27.45 6.69
CA ASP A 42 -2.20 28.04 5.71
C ASP A 42 -1.66 26.94 4.80
N VAL A 43 -2.33 26.71 3.68
CA VAL A 43 -2.05 25.56 2.81
C VAL A 43 -1.14 25.95 1.66
N THR A 44 -0.13 25.13 1.42
CA THR A 44 0.73 25.19 0.23
C THR A 44 0.63 23.85 -0.50
N GLY A 45 0.31 23.86 -1.79
CA GLY A 45 0.27 22.66 -2.64
C GLY A 45 1.68 22.26 -3.09
N VAL A 46 1.94 20.96 -3.13
CA VAL A 46 3.16 20.40 -3.73
C VAL A 46 2.85 19.20 -4.61
N HIS A 47 3.39 19.19 -5.82
CA HIS A 47 3.42 18.01 -6.66
C HIS A 47 4.79 17.34 -6.57
N LEU A 48 4.81 16.01 -6.37
CA LEU A 48 6.04 15.23 -6.31
C LEU A 48 6.36 14.71 -7.72
N ALA A 49 7.44 15.20 -8.33
CA ALA A 49 7.97 14.62 -9.55
C ALA A 49 8.73 13.34 -9.18
N LEU A 50 8.11 12.18 -9.45
CA LEU A 50 8.64 10.86 -9.08
C LEU A 50 9.27 10.12 -10.27
N SER A 51 9.32 10.72 -11.46
CA SER A 51 9.90 10.13 -12.66
C SER A 51 10.95 11.06 -13.27
N ALA A 52 12.15 10.54 -13.48
CA ALA A 52 13.22 11.23 -14.19
C ALA A 52 12.94 11.39 -15.70
N ASN A 53 11.97 10.65 -16.25
CA ASN A 53 11.62 10.70 -17.67
C ASN A 53 10.14 11.07 -17.86
N PRO A 54 9.78 12.37 -17.73
CA PRO A 54 8.39 12.83 -17.82
C PRO A 54 7.76 12.70 -19.22
N LYS A 55 8.51 12.24 -20.23
CA LYS A 55 8.05 12.06 -21.61
C LYS A 55 7.34 10.74 -21.88
N SER A 56 7.10 9.89 -20.86
CA SER A 56 6.22 8.75 -21.05
C SER A 56 4.78 9.22 -21.20
N PHE A 57 4.42 9.61 -22.42
CA PHE A 57 3.05 9.99 -22.78
C PHE A 57 2.12 8.79 -22.49
N ARG A 58 1.21 9.00 -21.57
CA ARG A 58 0.11 8.08 -21.37
C ARG A 58 -1.15 8.66 -21.97
N THR A 59 -1.63 8.01 -22.97
CA THR A 59 -3.04 8.16 -23.39
C THR A 59 -3.88 7.30 -22.42
N GLY A 60 -4.33 7.90 -21.32
CA GLY A 60 -5.18 7.25 -20.32
C GLY A 60 -4.67 7.48 -18.89
N ALA A 61 -5.59 7.72 -17.98
CA ALA A 61 -5.33 8.15 -16.60
C ALA A 61 -4.79 7.01 -15.71
N ARG A 62 -3.56 6.57 -15.93
CA ARG A 62 -2.92 5.49 -15.15
C ARG A 62 -1.54 5.89 -14.70
N GLY A 63 -1.42 6.47 -13.52
CA GLY A 63 -0.16 6.87 -12.90
C GLY A 63 -0.23 8.29 -12.34
N CYS A 64 0.59 8.61 -11.35
CA CYS A 64 0.54 9.89 -10.62
C CYS A 64 1.75 10.79 -10.85
N CYS A 65 2.42 10.71 -12.01
CA CYS A 65 3.71 11.38 -12.21
C CYS A 65 3.94 11.87 -13.64
N THR A 66 2.88 12.24 -14.38
CA THR A 66 3.00 12.85 -15.71
C THR A 66 3.10 14.37 -15.61
N ILE A 67 3.57 15.03 -16.69
CA ILE A 67 3.55 16.50 -16.78
C ILE A 67 2.10 17.00 -16.69
N GLU A 68 1.16 16.29 -17.29
CA GLU A 68 -0.27 16.58 -17.24
C GLU A 68 -0.79 16.54 -15.81
N ASP A 69 -0.38 15.57 -14.99
CA ASP A 69 -0.75 15.48 -13.57
C ASP A 69 -0.25 16.71 -12.79
N SER A 70 0.98 17.15 -13.05
CA SER A 70 1.54 18.37 -12.46
C SER A 70 0.77 19.62 -12.87
N HIS A 71 0.37 19.72 -14.15
CA HIS A 71 -0.46 20.81 -14.64
C HIS A 71 -1.88 20.78 -14.04
N ASP A 72 -2.47 19.60 -13.88
CA ASP A 72 -3.77 19.43 -13.24
C ASP A 72 -3.72 19.84 -11.77
N ALA A 73 -2.66 19.44 -11.05
CA ALA A 73 -2.43 19.84 -9.65
C ALA A 73 -2.26 21.36 -9.53
N ARG A 74 -1.50 22.00 -10.43
CA ARG A 74 -1.32 23.46 -10.46
C ARG A 74 -2.65 24.17 -10.69
N ARG A 75 -3.44 23.74 -11.71
CA ARG A 75 -4.75 24.34 -11.98
C ARG A 75 -5.70 24.20 -10.77
N ALA A 76 -5.66 23.05 -10.09
CA ALA A 76 -6.46 22.87 -8.87
C ALA A 76 -5.99 23.83 -7.76
N ALA A 77 -4.70 23.99 -7.56
CA ALA A 77 -4.14 24.92 -6.57
C ALA A 77 -4.53 26.39 -6.90
N ASP A 78 -4.49 26.79 -8.17
CA ASP A 78 -4.92 28.12 -8.63
C ASP A 78 -6.41 28.37 -8.32
N VAL A 79 -7.28 27.37 -8.56
CA VAL A 79 -8.72 27.46 -8.23
C VAL A 79 -8.96 27.54 -6.73
N ILE A 80 -8.20 26.80 -5.92
CA ILE A 80 -8.28 26.82 -4.46
C ILE A 80 -7.70 28.14 -3.89
N GLY A 81 -6.80 28.80 -4.64
CA GLY A 81 -6.14 30.04 -4.22
C GLY A 81 -4.94 29.81 -3.30
N ILE A 82 -4.22 28.68 -3.44
CA ILE A 82 -3.05 28.32 -2.63
C ILE A 82 -1.75 28.37 -3.45
N PRO A 83 -0.60 28.73 -2.85
CA PRO A 83 0.71 28.57 -3.48
C PRO A 83 0.98 27.13 -3.90
N PHE A 84 1.72 26.95 -5.00
CA PHE A 84 2.00 25.63 -5.55
C PHE A 84 3.44 25.48 -6.01
N TYR A 85 4.05 24.35 -5.64
CA TYR A 85 5.42 23.99 -6.01
C TYR A 85 5.50 22.59 -6.61
N VAL A 86 6.57 22.31 -7.34
CA VAL A 86 6.94 20.97 -7.80
C VAL A 86 8.26 20.61 -7.13
N TRP A 87 8.29 19.47 -6.44
CA TRP A 87 9.50 18.95 -5.82
C TRP A 87 9.97 17.70 -6.54
N ASP A 88 11.23 17.72 -6.95
CA ASP A 88 11.86 16.55 -7.54
C ASP A 88 12.26 15.56 -6.42
N LEU A 89 11.70 14.37 -6.50
CA LEU A 89 12.01 13.22 -5.66
C LEU A 89 12.24 11.96 -6.52
N ALA A 90 12.55 12.13 -7.83
CA ALA A 90 12.64 11.02 -8.78
C ALA A 90 13.77 10.04 -8.43
N GLU A 91 14.93 10.53 -8.03
CA GLU A 91 16.05 9.67 -7.61
C GLU A 91 15.70 8.87 -6.37
N ARG A 92 15.19 9.54 -5.33
CA ARG A 92 14.76 8.91 -4.10
C ARG A 92 13.66 7.88 -4.30
N PHE A 93 12.69 8.19 -5.15
CA PHE A 93 11.61 7.26 -5.50
C PHE A 93 12.15 6.03 -6.24
N ARG A 94 13.10 6.22 -7.15
CA ARG A 94 13.73 5.12 -7.85
C ARG A 94 14.43 4.18 -6.86
N GLU A 95 15.26 4.72 -5.98
CA GLU A 95 16.03 3.94 -5.01
C GLU A 95 15.15 3.22 -3.97
N ASP A 96 14.23 3.97 -3.33
CA ASP A 96 13.46 3.47 -2.20
C ASP A 96 12.23 2.65 -2.59
N VAL A 97 11.70 2.81 -3.83
CA VAL A 97 10.45 2.17 -4.25
C VAL A 97 10.65 1.27 -5.46
N VAL A 98 11.27 1.77 -6.54
CA VAL A 98 11.37 1.00 -7.79
C VAL A 98 12.44 -0.09 -7.68
N ASP A 99 13.62 0.25 -7.17
CA ASP A 99 14.72 -0.69 -7.02
C ASP A 99 14.38 -1.74 -5.93
N ASP A 100 13.71 -1.34 -4.82
CA ASP A 100 13.15 -2.28 -3.81
C ASP A 100 12.12 -3.24 -4.44
N PHE A 101 11.20 -2.72 -5.27
CA PHE A 101 10.21 -3.53 -5.98
C PHE A 101 10.86 -4.59 -6.87
N VAL A 102 11.87 -4.21 -7.65
CA VAL A 102 12.61 -5.14 -8.52
C VAL A 102 13.38 -6.17 -7.69
N ALA A 103 14.03 -5.75 -6.60
CA ALA A 103 14.78 -6.64 -5.71
C ALA A 103 13.88 -7.67 -5.00
N GLU A 104 12.70 -7.27 -4.56
CA GLU A 104 11.72 -8.19 -3.96
C GLU A 104 11.26 -9.25 -4.94
N TYR A 105 10.95 -8.87 -6.20
CA TYR A 105 10.61 -9.85 -7.24
C TYR A 105 11.78 -10.75 -7.63
N ALA A 106 13.00 -10.21 -7.67
CA ALA A 106 14.20 -11.01 -7.89
C ALA A 106 14.42 -12.06 -6.79
N ALA A 107 13.93 -11.78 -5.58
CA ALA A 107 13.95 -12.70 -4.44
C ALA A 107 12.70 -13.61 -4.36
N GLY A 108 11.84 -13.65 -5.38
CA GLY A 108 10.63 -14.48 -5.43
C GLY A 108 9.48 -13.99 -4.55
N ARG A 109 9.53 -12.74 -4.09
CA ARG A 109 8.50 -12.14 -3.25
C ARG A 109 7.59 -11.22 -4.06
N THR A 110 6.41 -10.94 -3.55
CA THR A 110 5.41 -10.08 -4.21
C THR A 110 5.18 -8.82 -3.38
N PRO A 111 5.94 -7.73 -3.60
CA PRO A 111 5.85 -6.52 -2.78
C PRO A 111 4.62 -5.67 -3.12
N ASN A 112 4.23 -4.80 -2.18
CA ASN A 112 3.29 -3.73 -2.45
C ASN A 112 4.02 -2.38 -2.47
N PRO A 113 4.25 -1.79 -3.66
CA PRO A 113 5.02 -0.56 -3.77
C PRO A 113 4.31 0.67 -3.19
N CYS A 114 2.97 0.63 -3.03
CA CYS A 114 2.22 1.74 -2.44
C CYS A 114 2.53 1.91 -0.95
N LEU A 115 2.68 0.81 -0.19
CA LEU A 115 3.13 0.88 1.20
C LEU A 115 4.52 1.50 1.27
N ARG A 116 5.44 1.04 0.40
CA ARG A 116 6.80 1.55 0.37
C ARG A 116 6.85 3.03 0.00
N CYS A 117 6.03 3.48 -0.97
CA CYS A 117 5.92 4.89 -1.33
C CYS A 117 5.39 5.74 -0.15
N ASN A 118 4.38 5.25 0.58
CA ASN A 118 3.88 5.95 1.76
C ASN A 118 4.95 6.01 2.86
N GLU A 119 5.61 4.88 3.16
CA GLU A 119 6.66 4.79 4.17
C GLU A 119 7.85 5.72 3.87
N LYS A 120 8.42 5.65 2.66
CA LYS A 120 9.72 6.27 2.34
C LYS A 120 9.63 7.63 1.68
N ILE A 121 8.58 7.85 0.89
CA ILE A 121 8.45 9.08 0.09
C ILE A 121 7.50 10.07 0.75
N LYS A 122 6.22 9.70 0.94
CA LYS A 122 5.21 10.67 1.39
C LYS A 122 5.32 11.02 2.88
N PHE A 123 5.62 10.03 3.74
CA PHE A 123 5.67 10.24 5.19
C PHE A 123 7.08 10.08 5.78
N ALA A 124 8.12 10.03 4.94
CA ALA A 124 9.50 10.27 5.35
C ALA A 124 10.05 11.45 4.55
N ALA A 125 10.52 11.26 3.31
CA ALA A 125 11.22 12.31 2.56
C ALA A 125 10.42 13.61 2.40
N LEU A 126 9.11 13.54 2.08
CA LEU A 126 8.24 14.70 1.98
C LEU A 126 8.00 15.34 3.34
N LEU A 127 7.64 14.54 4.36
CA LEU A 127 7.35 15.05 5.70
C LEU A 127 8.58 15.70 6.34
N ASP A 128 9.75 15.05 6.29
CA ASP A 128 10.98 15.61 6.86
C ASP A 128 11.34 16.94 6.19
N LYS A 129 11.20 17.05 4.87
CA LYS A 129 11.41 18.29 4.14
C LYS A 129 10.37 19.35 4.50
N ALA A 130 9.10 18.95 4.66
CA ALA A 130 8.04 19.87 5.10
C ALA A 130 8.33 20.45 6.48
N LEU A 131 8.67 19.62 7.45
CA LEU A 131 9.01 20.05 8.82
C LEU A 131 10.24 20.96 8.83
N ALA A 132 11.28 20.63 8.05
CA ALA A 132 12.47 21.48 7.91
C ALA A 132 12.18 22.87 7.32
N LEU A 133 11.11 22.99 6.51
CA LEU A 133 10.63 24.26 5.96
C LEU A 133 9.60 24.97 6.87
N GLY A 134 9.34 24.41 8.05
CA GLY A 134 8.45 24.97 9.06
C GLY A 134 6.97 24.74 8.78
N PHE A 135 6.59 23.72 8.00
CA PHE A 135 5.23 23.23 7.95
C PHE A 135 4.93 22.38 9.17
N ASP A 136 3.68 22.40 9.62
CA ASP A 136 3.23 21.66 10.80
C ASP A 136 2.67 20.28 10.42
N ALA A 137 2.12 20.14 9.21
CA ALA A 137 1.49 18.89 8.75
C ALA A 137 1.61 18.69 7.24
N VAL A 138 1.51 17.42 6.83
CA VAL A 138 1.35 16.99 5.44
C VAL A 138 -0.07 16.49 5.24
N CYS A 139 -0.80 17.11 4.31
CA CYS A 139 -2.14 16.72 3.88
C CYS A 139 -2.07 15.87 2.62
N THR A 140 -2.83 14.77 2.60
CA THR A 140 -2.95 13.92 1.42
C THR A 140 -4.40 13.52 1.17
N GLY A 141 -4.69 13.07 -0.07
CA GLY A 141 -6.02 12.59 -0.48
C GLY A 141 -6.29 11.12 -0.11
N HIS A 142 -5.67 10.58 0.95
CA HIS A 142 -5.98 9.24 1.41
C HIS A 142 -7.29 9.20 2.19
N TYR A 143 -8.00 8.08 2.06
CA TYR A 143 -9.18 7.75 2.83
C TYR A 143 -8.76 6.93 4.06
N ALA A 144 -8.54 7.60 5.16
CA ALA A 144 -8.28 7.06 6.49
C ALA A 144 -8.58 8.16 7.53
N THR A 145 -8.84 7.79 8.76
CA THR A 145 -9.14 8.76 9.83
C THR A 145 -7.99 8.82 10.82
N VAL A 146 -7.62 10.03 11.26
CA VAL A 146 -6.69 10.23 12.37
C VAL A 146 -7.46 10.74 13.55
N VAL A 147 -7.49 9.95 14.63
CA VAL A 147 -8.14 10.31 15.89
C VAL A 147 -7.11 10.81 16.88
N THR A 148 -7.41 11.92 17.56
CA THR A 148 -6.57 12.42 18.65
C THR A 148 -7.08 11.87 19.97
N ARG A 149 -6.25 11.14 20.71
CA ARG A 149 -6.54 10.62 22.04
C ARG A 149 -6.57 11.76 23.10
N GLU A 150 -7.07 11.45 24.30
CA GLU A 150 -7.13 12.41 25.41
C GLU A 150 -5.72 12.85 25.87
N ASP A 151 -4.72 11.98 25.77
CA ASP A 151 -3.31 12.26 26.09
C ASP A 151 -2.57 13.06 24.99
N GLY A 152 -3.25 13.37 23.87
CA GLY A 152 -2.69 14.08 22.72
C GLY A 152 -2.05 13.16 21.66
N GLY A 153 -1.92 11.88 21.92
CA GLY A 153 -1.43 10.89 20.93
C GLY A 153 -2.38 10.76 19.74
N ARG A 154 -1.86 10.32 18.61
CA ARG A 154 -2.64 10.14 17.39
C ARG A 154 -2.79 8.67 17.04
N GLU A 155 -3.98 8.28 16.65
CA GLU A 155 -4.31 6.95 16.18
C GLU A 155 -4.76 6.97 14.72
N LEU A 156 -4.31 6.01 13.94
CA LEU A 156 -4.81 5.77 12.59
C LEU A 156 -5.99 4.81 12.66
N HIS A 157 -7.08 5.18 12.01
CA HIS A 157 -8.28 4.38 11.90
C HIS A 157 -8.70 4.20 10.44
N ARG A 158 -9.54 3.20 10.19
CA ARG A 158 -10.21 3.03 8.89
C ARG A 158 -10.98 4.28 8.50
N ALA A 159 -11.15 4.48 7.21
CA ALA A 159 -12.07 5.49 6.70
C ALA A 159 -13.53 5.12 7.05
N SER A 160 -14.39 6.13 7.15
CA SER A 160 -15.83 5.96 7.33
C SER A 160 -16.51 5.25 6.13
N ASP A 161 -15.97 5.43 4.91
CA ASP A 161 -16.35 4.67 3.72
C ASP A 161 -15.42 3.46 3.56
N GLU A 162 -15.86 2.29 4.04
CA GLU A 162 -15.09 1.04 3.98
C GLU A 162 -14.71 0.64 2.55
N ALA A 163 -15.53 0.97 1.54
CA ALA A 163 -15.26 0.65 0.15
C ALA A 163 -14.08 1.44 -0.43
N LYS A 164 -13.71 2.55 0.22
CA LYS A 164 -12.60 3.43 -0.16
C LYS A 164 -11.46 3.43 0.86
N ASP A 165 -11.60 2.68 1.95
CA ASP A 165 -10.59 2.65 3.00
C ASP A 165 -9.18 2.35 2.46
N GLN A 166 -8.25 3.21 2.84
CA GLN A 166 -6.83 3.13 2.46
C GLN A 166 -5.92 3.01 3.68
N SER A 167 -6.49 2.72 4.85
CA SER A 167 -5.72 2.53 6.09
C SER A 167 -4.68 1.42 5.96
N TYR A 168 -4.95 0.39 5.13
CA TYR A 168 -4.01 -0.67 4.82
C TYR A 168 -2.65 -0.14 4.30
N VAL A 169 -2.67 0.77 3.33
CA VAL A 169 -1.43 1.31 2.75
C VAL A 169 -0.78 2.38 3.63
N LEU A 170 -1.46 2.81 4.68
CA LEU A 170 -0.97 3.76 5.70
C LEU A 170 -0.50 3.07 6.99
N GLY A 171 -0.74 1.78 7.16
CA GLY A 171 -0.32 1.01 8.34
C GLY A 171 1.20 0.93 8.57
N VAL A 172 1.98 1.55 7.71
CA VAL A 172 3.44 1.73 7.80
C VAL A 172 3.86 3.02 8.51
N LEU A 173 2.91 3.88 8.87
CA LEU A 173 3.19 5.14 9.57
C LEU A 173 3.45 4.88 11.05
N ASP A 174 4.46 5.54 11.58
CA ASP A 174 4.72 5.57 13.02
C ASP A 174 3.97 6.73 13.71
N GLU A 175 4.02 6.77 15.04
CA GLU A 175 3.35 7.78 15.85
C GLU A 175 3.83 9.21 15.52
N ARG A 176 5.13 9.40 15.27
CA ARG A 176 5.69 10.70 14.87
C ARG A 176 5.11 11.16 13.53
N GLN A 177 5.01 10.25 12.56
CA GLN A 177 4.45 10.55 11.25
C GLN A 177 2.95 10.87 11.34
N LEU A 178 2.21 10.10 12.14
CA LEU A 178 0.79 10.34 12.39
C LEU A 178 0.52 11.68 13.08
N ALA A 179 1.42 12.14 13.96
CA ALA A 179 1.30 13.45 14.59
C ALA A 179 1.25 14.62 13.59
N HIS A 180 1.82 14.42 12.41
CA HIS A 180 1.91 15.42 11.34
C HIS A 180 1.11 15.03 10.07
N ALA A 181 0.32 13.95 10.10
CA ALA A 181 -0.50 13.50 8.97
C ALA A 181 -1.91 14.11 9.03
N MET A 182 -2.45 14.45 7.85
CA MET A 182 -3.80 14.98 7.70
C MET A 182 -4.50 14.30 6.51
N PHE A 183 -5.67 13.68 6.76
CA PHE A 183 -6.47 12.94 5.79
C PHE A 183 -7.91 13.47 5.73
N PRO A 184 -8.17 14.61 5.06
CA PRO A 184 -9.48 15.28 5.10
C PRO A 184 -10.64 14.51 4.43
N LEU A 185 -10.36 13.37 3.80
CA LEU A 185 -11.38 12.56 3.12
C LEU A 185 -11.87 11.37 3.93
N GLY A 186 -11.15 10.97 4.97
CA GLY A 186 -11.40 9.72 5.67
C GLY A 186 -12.48 9.76 6.75
N ASP A 187 -12.73 10.93 7.32
CA ASP A 187 -13.62 11.16 8.45
C ASP A 187 -15.04 11.58 8.05
N THR A 188 -15.31 11.67 6.76
CA THR A 188 -16.65 11.98 6.23
C THR A 188 -17.23 10.74 5.56
N LEU A 189 -18.50 10.45 5.85
CA LEU A 189 -19.29 9.42 5.13
C LEU A 189 -19.50 9.77 3.64
N THR A 190 -18.48 10.38 3.02
CA THR A 190 -18.57 10.92 1.67
C THR A 190 -18.15 9.85 0.69
N THR A 191 -19.04 9.41 -0.15
CA THR A 191 -18.77 8.49 -1.25
C THR A 191 -17.89 9.15 -2.31
N LYS A 192 -17.26 8.34 -3.15
CA LYS A 192 -16.43 8.85 -4.26
C LYS A 192 -17.22 9.76 -5.21
N ASP A 193 -18.49 9.46 -5.43
CA ASP A 193 -19.36 10.28 -6.28
C ASP A 193 -19.62 11.66 -5.67
N GLU A 194 -19.77 11.73 -4.35
CA GLU A 194 -19.90 13.00 -3.64
C GLU A 194 -18.62 13.82 -3.67
N ILE A 195 -17.44 13.18 -3.56
CA ILE A 195 -16.14 13.86 -3.74
C ILE A 195 -16.02 14.42 -5.15
N ARG A 196 -16.44 13.68 -6.19
CA ARG A 196 -16.48 14.19 -7.57
C ARG A 196 -17.45 15.35 -7.74
N ALA A 197 -18.64 15.24 -7.14
CA ALA A 197 -19.64 16.33 -7.15
C ALA A 197 -19.12 17.56 -6.38
N GLU A 198 -18.40 17.37 -5.28
CA GLU A 198 -17.73 18.45 -4.55
C GLU A 198 -16.68 19.13 -5.41
N ALA A 199 -15.84 18.35 -6.10
CA ALA A 199 -14.83 18.87 -7.01
C ALA A 199 -15.47 19.69 -8.17
N GLU A 200 -16.61 19.23 -8.72
CA GLU A 200 -17.36 19.99 -9.74
C GLU A 200 -17.91 21.31 -9.18
N ARG A 201 -18.52 21.30 -7.98
CA ARG A 201 -19.01 22.53 -7.33
C ARG A 201 -17.91 23.55 -7.06
N ARG A 202 -16.68 23.08 -6.79
CA ARG A 202 -15.49 23.91 -6.59
C ARG A 202 -14.86 24.38 -7.89
N GLY A 203 -15.34 23.94 -9.06
CA GLY A 203 -14.75 24.26 -10.37
C GLY A 203 -13.41 23.58 -10.64
N LEU A 204 -13.12 22.47 -9.95
CA LEU A 204 -11.89 21.69 -10.15
C LEU A 204 -11.99 20.86 -11.43
N ALA A 205 -11.14 21.12 -12.40
CA ALA A 205 -11.14 20.45 -13.71
C ALA A 205 -10.91 18.92 -13.60
N VAL A 206 -10.32 18.47 -12.51
CA VAL A 206 -10.01 17.06 -12.22
C VAL A 206 -11.22 16.23 -11.78
N ALA A 207 -12.41 16.82 -11.60
CA ALA A 207 -13.61 16.15 -11.11
C ALA A 207 -13.99 14.88 -11.90
N LYS A 208 -13.80 14.91 -13.24
CA LYS A 208 -14.09 13.79 -14.16
C LYS A 208 -12.90 12.90 -14.48
N LYS A 209 -11.74 13.15 -13.86
CA LYS A 209 -10.54 12.36 -14.09
C LYS A 209 -10.73 10.95 -13.52
N PRO A 210 -10.40 9.89 -14.29
CA PRO A 210 -10.44 8.51 -13.77
C PRO A 210 -9.50 8.32 -12.58
N ASP A 211 -9.84 7.36 -11.71
CA ASP A 211 -8.97 6.98 -10.60
C ASP A 211 -7.70 6.27 -11.11
N SER A 212 -6.59 6.42 -10.38
CA SER A 212 -5.39 5.62 -10.62
C SER A 212 -5.61 4.21 -10.10
N HIS A 213 -5.46 3.19 -10.96
CA HIS A 213 -5.78 1.81 -10.62
C HIS A 213 -4.57 0.87 -10.59
N ASP A 214 -3.41 1.29 -11.11
CA ASP A 214 -2.23 0.44 -11.27
C ASP A 214 -1.01 1.02 -10.55
N ILE A 215 0.06 0.21 -10.52
CA ILE A 215 1.37 0.64 -10.02
C ILE A 215 1.82 1.88 -10.82
N CYS A 216 2.01 2.99 -10.12
CA CYS A 216 2.15 4.33 -10.73
C CYS A 216 3.35 4.46 -11.69
N PHE A 217 4.40 3.65 -11.54
CA PHE A 217 5.59 3.66 -12.40
C PHE A 217 5.58 2.58 -13.50
N ILE A 218 4.55 1.71 -13.55
CA ILE A 218 4.33 0.74 -14.62
C ILE A 218 3.22 1.26 -15.54
N ALA A 219 3.65 2.00 -16.56
CA ALA A 219 2.76 2.83 -17.39
C ALA A 219 1.65 2.07 -18.10
N ASP A 220 1.92 0.89 -18.60
CA ASP A 220 1.04 0.04 -19.42
C ASP A 220 0.34 -1.07 -18.62
N GLY A 221 0.63 -1.16 -17.31
CA GLY A 221 0.15 -2.24 -16.43
C GLY A 221 0.85 -3.58 -16.68
N ASP A 222 1.85 -3.62 -17.58
CA ASP A 222 2.63 -4.83 -17.86
C ASP A 222 3.78 -4.99 -16.85
N THR A 223 3.44 -5.49 -15.66
CA THR A 223 4.43 -5.79 -14.62
C THR A 223 5.45 -6.82 -15.09
N GLN A 224 5.05 -7.82 -15.87
CA GLN A 224 5.99 -8.83 -16.37
C GLN A 224 7.00 -8.23 -17.34
N GLY A 225 6.54 -7.44 -18.31
CA GLY A 225 7.43 -6.72 -19.24
C GLY A 225 8.33 -5.72 -18.54
N PHE A 226 7.84 -5.04 -17.50
CA PHE A 226 8.66 -4.15 -16.67
C PHE A 226 9.78 -4.92 -15.97
N LEU A 227 9.47 -6.02 -15.30
CA LEU A 227 10.45 -6.86 -14.59
C LEU A 227 11.43 -7.52 -15.56
N ALA A 228 10.98 -7.97 -16.72
CA ALA A 228 11.84 -8.53 -17.76
C ALA A 228 12.92 -7.55 -18.26
N LYS A 229 12.59 -6.25 -18.33
CA LYS A 229 13.57 -5.21 -18.70
C LYS A 229 14.65 -5.00 -17.64
N HIS A 230 14.35 -5.24 -16.36
CA HIS A 230 15.29 -5.05 -15.24
C HIS A 230 16.06 -6.33 -14.89
N LEU A 231 15.38 -7.48 -14.92
CA LEU A 231 15.93 -8.76 -14.47
C LEU A 231 16.39 -9.66 -15.61
N GLY A 232 16.08 -9.29 -16.85
CA GLY A 232 16.30 -10.15 -18.02
C GLY A 232 15.26 -11.28 -18.10
N THR A 233 15.42 -12.16 -19.05
CA THR A 233 14.61 -13.37 -19.21
C THR A 233 15.49 -14.60 -19.06
N ALA A 234 15.03 -15.58 -18.31
CA ALA A 234 15.69 -16.87 -18.13
C ALA A 234 14.66 -17.99 -18.20
N GLU A 235 14.93 -19.00 -19.02
CA GLU A 235 14.08 -20.19 -19.06
C GLU A 235 14.12 -20.93 -17.74
N GLY A 236 12.94 -21.36 -17.27
CA GLY A 236 12.78 -22.11 -16.04
C GLY A 236 11.61 -23.10 -16.13
N ASP A 237 11.52 -23.97 -15.14
CA ASP A 237 10.53 -25.03 -15.13
C ASP A 237 9.35 -24.72 -14.21
N ILE A 238 8.17 -25.14 -14.66
CA ILE A 238 6.99 -25.26 -13.80
C ILE A 238 6.87 -26.73 -13.42
N VAL A 239 6.90 -27.01 -12.10
CA VAL A 239 6.89 -28.38 -11.57
C VAL A 239 5.70 -28.58 -10.61
N ASP A 240 5.34 -29.85 -10.37
CA ASP A 240 4.44 -30.21 -9.28
C ASP A 240 5.18 -30.32 -7.93
N GLU A 241 4.45 -30.69 -6.86
CA GLU A 241 5.02 -30.86 -5.51
C GLU A 241 6.03 -32.01 -5.42
N ASP A 242 5.99 -32.98 -6.35
CA ASP A 242 6.92 -34.09 -6.46
C ASP A 242 8.15 -33.78 -7.34
N GLY A 243 8.20 -32.55 -7.92
CA GLY A 243 9.28 -32.11 -8.80
C GLY A 243 9.12 -32.52 -10.27
N ASN A 244 7.97 -33.11 -10.66
CA ASN A 244 7.73 -33.47 -12.07
C ASN A 244 7.48 -32.21 -12.90
N ARG A 245 8.14 -32.10 -14.04
CA ARG A 245 7.99 -30.98 -14.96
C ARG A 245 6.62 -30.97 -15.65
N LEU A 246 5.86 -29.89 -15.49
CA LEU A 246 4.54 -29.69 -16.09
C LEU A 246 4.54 -28.65 -17.21
N GLY A 247 5.55 -27.78 -17.28
CA GLY A 247 5.65 -26.69 -18.24
C GLY A 247 6.95 -25.92 -18.12
N GLY A 248 7.02 -24.78 -18.79
CA GLY A 248 8.16 -23.87 -18.71
C GLY A 248 7.74 -22.41 -18.73
N HIS A 249 8.65 -21.53 -18.30
CA HIS A 249 8.45 -20.08 -18.27
C HIS A 249 9.73 -19.33 -18.65
N GLN A 250 9.63 -17.99 -18.78
CA GLN A 250 10.73 -17.10 -19.16
C GLN A 250 11.25 -16.23 -17.98
N GLY A 251 10.90 -16.59 -16.74
CA GLY A 251 11.30 -15.91 -15.52
C GLY A 251 10.32 -16.19 -14.39
N ALA A 252 10.81 -16.74 -13.26
CA ALA A 252 9.98 -17.08 -12.09
C ALA A 252 9.35 -15.82 -11.46
N TYR A 253 9.97 -14.64 -11.59
CA TYR A 253 9.44 -13.35 -11.16
C TYR A 253 8.10 -12.97 -11.80
N GLY A 254 7.71 -13.61 -12.91
CA GLY A 254 6.42 -13.37 -13.58
C GLY A 254 5.22 -14.03 -12.89
N TYR A 255 5.44 -14.72 -11.77
CA TYR A 255 4.42 -15.48 -11.05
C TYR A 255 4.21 -14.94 -9.64
N THR A 256 3.02 -15.23 -9.09
CA THR A 256 2.64 -14.85 -7.72
C THR A 256 1.98 -16.05 -7.04
N ILE A 257 2.24 -16.24 -5.75
CA ILE A 257 1.59 -17.30 -4.95
C ILE A 257 0.07 -17.17 -5.04
N GLY A 258 -0.61 -18.31 -5.31
CA GLY A 258 -2.05 -18.37 -5.51
C GLY A 258 -2.51 -18.05 -6.94
N GLN A 259 -1.60 -17.70 -7.87
CA GLN A 259 -1.95 -17.48 -9.27
C GLN A 259 -2.47 -18.79 -9.92
N ARG A 260 -3.61 -18.68 -10.61
CA ARG A 260 -4.24 -19.80 -11.34
C ARG A 260 -4.14 -19.65 -12.87
N LYS A 261 -4.32 -18.42 -13.35
CA LYS A 261 -4.37 -18.14 -14.79
C LYS A 261 -2.96 -17.91 -15.37
N GLY A 262 -2.77 -18.24 -16.63
CA GLY A 262 -1.53 -17.94 -17.35
C GLY A 262 -0.38 -18.94 -17.11
N LEU A 263 -0.62 -20.05 -16.42
CA LEU A 263 0.41 -21.06 -16.12
C LEU A 263 0.87 -21.83 -17.36
N ARG A 264 0.01 -21.94 -18.40
CA ARG A 264 0.32 -22.64 -19.68
C ARG A 264 0.90 -24.05 -19.48
N LEU A 265 0.30 -24.83 -18.57
CA LEU A 265 0.73 -26.20 -18.30
C LEU A 265 0.49 -27.09 -19.53
N GLY A 266 1.51 -27.82 -19.94
CA GLY A 266 1.42 -28.76 -21.05
C GLY A 266 0.75 -30.10 -20.70
N VAL A 267 0.66 -30.42 -19.41
CA VAL A 267 0.09 -31.66 -18.88
C VAL A 267 -1.13 -31.33 -18.00
N PRO A 268 -2.32 -31.87 -18.33
CA PRO A 268 -3.49 -31.77 -17.49
C PRO A 268 -3.24 -32.43 -16.14
N ALA A 269 -3.83 -31.86 -15.07
CA ALA A 269 -3.78 -32.46 -13.75
C ALA A 269 -4.56 -33.81 -13.76
N PRO A 270 -4.04 -34.88 -13.12
CA PRO A 270 -4.70 -36.20 -13.10
C PRO A 270 -6.10 -36.20 -12.52
N ASP A 271 -6.38 -35.26 -11.60
CA ASP A 271 -7.68 -35.05 -10.93
C ASP A 271 -8.61 -34.09 -11.66
N GLY A 272 -8.18 -33.57 -12.83
CA GLY A 272 -8.94 -32.59 -13.63
C GLY A 272 -9.15 -31.22 -12.97
N LYS A 273 -8.56 -30.98 -11.79
CA LYS A 273 -8.73 -29.71 -11.05
C LYS A 273 -7.69 -28.67 -11.46
N PRO A 274 -7.99 -27.36 -11.31
CA PRO A 274 -7.02 -26.31 -11.54
C PRO A 274 -5.79 -26.43 -10.63
N ARG A 275 -4.65 -25.97 -11.14
CA ARG A 275 -3.41 -25.81 -10.37
C ARG A 275 -3.16 -24.35 -10.06
N TYR A 276 -2.49 -24.13 -8.94
CA TYR A 276 -2.18 -22.82 -8.39
C TYR A 276 -0.68 -22.76 -8.08
N VAL A 277 -0.07 -21.60 -8.24
CA VAL A 277 1.31 -21.38 -7.81
C VAL A 277 1.39 -21.52 -6.29
N LEU A 278 2.19 -22.46 -5.86
CA LEU A 278 2.43 -22.76 -4.45
C LEU A 278 3.73 -22.14 -3.97
N ASP A 279 4.79 -22.20 -4.76
CA ASP A 279 6.11 -21.71 -4.40
C ASP A 279 6.84 -21.15 -5.63
N ILE A 280 7.76 -20.22 -5.36
CA ILE A 280 8.60 -19.58 -6.35
C ILE A 280 10.04 -19.62 -5.82
N SER A 281 10.91 -20.36 -6.51
CA SER A 281 12.34 -20.45 -6.20
C SER A 281 13.15 -19.65 -7.21
N PRO A 282 13.60 -18.43 -6.88
CA PRO A 282 14.44 -17.63 -7.78
C PRO A 282 15.80 -18.28 -8.05
N VAL A 283 16.37 -18.95 -7.04
CA VAL A 283 17.69 -19.62 -7.14
C VAL A 283 17.69 -20.69 -8.20
N ASN A 284 16.64 -21.51 -8.25
CA ASN A 284 16.50 -22.59 -9.22
C ASN A 284 15.70 -22.15 -10.46
N ASN A 285 15.22 -20.92 -10.49
CA ASN A 285 14.29 -20.40 -11.50
C ASN A 285 13.11 -21.35 -11.74
N THR A 286 12.46 -21.82 -10.65
CA THR A 286 11.42 -22.83 -10.68
C THR A 286 10.16 -22.31 -10.02
N VAL A 287 9.01 -22.65 -10.62
CA VAL A 287 7.67 -22.36 -10.08
C VAL A 287 6.99 -23.68 -9.73
N THR A 288 6.68 -23.88 -8.46
CA THR A 288 5.95 -25.07 -8.00
C THR A 288 4.45 -24.81 -8.03
N VAL A 289 3.69 -25.73 -8.60
CA VAL A 289 2.23 -25.65 -8.68
C VAL A 289 1.57 -26.87 -8.06
N GLY A 290 0.38 -26.68 -7.48
CA GLY A 290 -0.37 -27.77 -6.85
C GLY A 290 -1.85 -27.46 -6.71
N PRO A 291 -2.59 -28.29 -5.95
CA PRO A 291 -4.01 -28.12 -5.70
C PRO A 291 -4.29 -26.91 -4.81
N GLN A 292 -5.54 -26.45 -4.81
CA GLN A 292 -5.94 -25.26 -4.04
C GLN A 292 -5.76 -25.41 -2.54
N GLU A 293 -5.98 -26.64 -2.04
CA GLU A 293 -5.87 -26.98 -0.63
C GLU A 293 -4.43 -26.81 -0.09
N ALA A 294 -3.43 -26.94 -0.94
CA ALA A 294 -2.03 -26.71 -0.59
C ALA A 294 -1.68 -25.22 -0.36
N LEU A 295 -2.61 -24.29 -0.65
CA LEU A 295 -2.49 -22.87 -0.34
C LEU A 295 -2.98 -22.52 1.09
N ASP A 296 -3.55 -23.45 1.84
CA ASP A 296 -4.07 -23.22 3.19
C ASP A 296 -2.92 -22.91 4.16
N VAL A 297 -2.83 -21.64 4.60
CA VAL A 297 -1.82 -21.12 5.53
C VAL A 297 -2.46 -21.02 6.92
N THR A 298 -1.79 -21.56 7.92
CA THR A 298 -2.24 -21.54 9.33
C THR A 298 -1.49 -20.54 10.19
N ALA A 299 -0.25 -20.22 9.83
CA ALA A 299 0.57 -19.22 10.52
C ALA A 299 1.55 -18.56 9.54
N LEU A 300 2.09 -17.44 9.94
CA LEU A 300 3.14 -16.73 9.21
C LEU A 300 4.10 -16.02 10.17
N THR A 301 5.30 -15.77 9.67
CA THR A 301 6.24 -14.83 10.27
C THR A 301 6.39 -13.65 9.35
N ALA A 302 6.34 -12.43 9.91
CA ALA A 302 6.53 -11.20 9.21
C ALA A 302 7.66 -10.38 9.82
N ILE A 303 8.43 -9.70 8.99
CA ILE A 303 9.61 -8.93 9.33
C ILE A 303 9.37 -7.43 9.19
N ARG A 304 10.28 -6.63 9.75
CA ARG A 304 10.22 -5.17 9.68
C ARG A 304 8.89 -4.61 10.21
N PRO A 305 8.42 -5.01 11.43
CA PRO A 305 7.17 -4.49 11.98
C PRO A 305 7.25 -2.96 12.14
N ARG A 306 6.13 -2.29 11.83
CA ARG A 306 5.90 -0.87 12.01
C ARG A 306 4.63 -0.70 12.84
N TRP A 307 4.71 0.14 13.86
CA TRP A 307 3.61 0.36 14.79
C TRP A 307 3.06 1.77 14.66
N CYS A 308 1.75 1.89 14.52
CA CYS A 308 1.05 3.18 14.44
C CYS A 308 0.91 3.88 15.81
N GLY A 309 1.56 3.37 16.80
CA GLY A 309 1.64 3.82 18.19
C GLY A 309 2.59 2.92 18.96
N GLU A 310 2.32 2.70 20.25
CA GLU A 310 3.13 1.77 21.04
C GLU A 310 2.99 0.33 20.50
N PRO A 311 4.11 -0.43 20.40
CA PRO A 311 4.05 -1.83 20.01
C PRO A 311 3.26 -2.64 21.06
N PRO A 312 2.54 -3.71 20.67
CA PRO A 312 1.91 -4.62 21.61
C PRO A 312 2.93 -5.19 22.60
N ALA A 313 2.56 -5.24 23.88
CA ALA A 313 3.45 -5.76 24.94
C ALA A 313 3.61 -7.29 24.92
N GLY A 314 2.80 -8.01 24.15
CA GLY A 314 2.79 -9.46 24.05
C GLY A 314 1.70 -9.95 23.10
N PRO A 315 1.36 -11.26 23.15
CA PRO A 315 0.32 -11.84 22.31
C PRO A 315 -1.02 -11.14 22.49
N GLY A 316 -1.70 -10.87 21.38
CA GLY A 316 -3.03 -10.27 21.35
C GLY A 316 -3.90 -10.80 20.23
N THR A 317 -5.22 -10.63 20.36
CA THR A 317 -6.20 -10.98 19.33
C THR A 317 -6.55 -9.74 18.50
N TYR A 318 -6.47 -9.87 17.19
CA TYR A 318 -6.67 -8.79 16.22
C TYR A 318 -7.46 -9.30 15.02
N THR A 319 -7.86 -8.39 14.15
CA THR A 319 -8.14 -8.74 12.76
C THR A 319 -6.93 -8.35 11.89
N ALA A 320 -6.68 -9.13 10.85
CA ALA A 320 -5.58 -8.89 9.93
C ALA A 320 -6.08 -8.74 8.50
N GLN A 321 -5.50 -7.79 7.77
CA GLN A 321 -5.71 -7.62 6.34
C GLN A 321 -4.40 -7.92 5.61
N LEU A 322 -4.46 -8.80 4.60
CA LEU A 322 -3.30 -9.31 3.87
C LEU A 322 -3.14 -8.71 2.47
N ARG A 323 -4.10 -7.91 2.03
CA ARG A 323 -4.15 -7.22 0.72
C ARG A 323 -4.95 -5.94 0.84
N ALA A 324 -4.65 -4.96 0.00
CA ALA A 324 -5.33 -3.65 0.01
C ALA A 324 -6.88 -3.74 -0.13
N HIS A 325 -7.39 -4.75 -0.82
CA HIS A 325 -8.82 -5.02 -1.00
C HIS A 325 -9.18 -6.44 -0.55
N GLY A 326 -8.52 -6.95 0.50
CA GLY A 326 -8.79 -8.26 1.08
C GLY A 326 -9.80 -8.18 2.23
N GLU A 327 -10.47 -9.29 2.48
CA GLU A 327 -11.30 -9.45 3.68
C GLU A 327 -10.40 -9.51 4.93
N GLU A 328 -10.94 -9.05 6.05
CA GLU A 328 -10.31 -9.18 7.36
C GLU A 328 -10.42 -10.62 7.85
N THR A 329 -9.39 -11.08 8.53
CA THR A 329 -9.36 -12.40 9.14
C THR A 329 -8.95 -12.32 10.60
N PRO A 330 -9.62 -13.03 11.52
CA PRO A 330 -9.23 -13.09 12.94
C PRO A 330 -7.88 -13.80 13.12
N VAL A 331 -7.00 -13.18 13.90
CA VAL A 331 -5.66 -13.69 14.18
C VAL A 331 -5.28 -13.52 15.65
N THR A 332 -4.34 -14.35 16.11
CA THR A 332 -3.48 -14.03 17.25
C THR A 332 -2.13 -13.59 16.71
N ALA A 333 -1.64 -12.45 17.18
CA ALA A 333 -0.36 -11.92 16.76
C ALA A 333 0.49 -11.55 17.99
N GLU A 334 1.80 -11.78 17.90
CA GLU A 334 2.77 -11.45 18.95
C GLU A 334 4.04 -10.84 18.34
N PRO A 335 4.56 -9.75 18.92
CA PRO A 335 5.92 -9.29 18.66
C PRO A 335 6.92 -10.35 19.11
N ALA A 336 7.94 -10.57 18.30
CA ALA A 336 9.01 -11.53 18.54
C ALA A 336 10.35 -10.98 18.02
N GLU A 337 11.40 -11.77 18.21
CA GLU A 337 12.70 -11.53 17.59
C GLU A 337 13.13 -12.80 16.83
N ASP A 338 13.86 -12.60 15.73
CA ASP A 338 14.51 -13.70 15.01
C ASP A 338 15.77 -14.20 15.77
N ALA A 339 16.48 -15.18 15.20
CA ALA A 339 17.68 -15.75 15.80
C ALA A 339 18.84 -14.74 15.94
N GLU A 340 18.85 -13.68 15.15
CA GLU A 340 19.81 -12.58 15.15
C GLU A 340 19.37 -11.40 16.03
N GLY A 341 18.16 -11.47 16.65
CA GLY A 341 17.59 -10.42 17.50
C GLY A 341 16.90 -9.31 16.72
N ALA A 342 16.59 -9.50 15.42
CA ALA A 342 15.83 -8.52 14.67
C ALA A 342 14.31 -8.65 14.94
N PRO A 343 13.57 -7.52 14.99
CA PRO A 343 12.15 -7.54 15.28
C PRO A 343 11.33 -8.32 14.25
N GLU A 344 10.50 -9.23 14.71
CA GLU A 344 9.53 -10.02 13.95
C GLU A 344 8.11 -9.85 14.51
N LEU A 345 7.13 -10.25 13.69
CA LEU A 345 5.74 -10.44 14.08
C LEU A 345 5.33 -11.87 13.73
N ARG A 346 4.95 -12.66 14.73
CA ARG A 346 4.38 -14.01 14.55
C ARG A 346 2.88 -13.92 14.57
N VAL A 347 2.24 -14.55 13.57
CA VAL A 347 0.78 -14.51 13.42
C VAL A 347 0.25 -15.91 13.21
N THR A 348 -0.79 -16.26 13.97
CA THR A 348 -1.55 -17.49 13.83
C THR A 348 -2.98 -17.16 13.42
N PHE A 349 -3.45 -17.78 12.36
CA PHE A 349 -4.82 -17.61 11.87
C PHE A 349 -5.79 -18.51 12.64
N THR A 350 -6.96 -17.98 13.00
CA THR A 350 -8.03 -18.77 13.63
C THR A 350 -8.53 -19.87 12.70
N GLU A 351 -8.64 -19.55 11.41
CA GLU A 351 -8.94 -20.49 10.32
C GLU A 351 -7.91 -20.33 9.21
N PRO A 352 -7.56 -21.39 8.47
CA PRO A 352 -6.60 -21.30 7.38
C PRO A 352 -7.02 -20.30 6.32
N VAL A 353 -6.08 -19.45 5.87
CA VAL A 353 -6.28 -18.44 4.82
C VAL A 353 -5.51 -18.80 3.56
N ARG A 354 -5.97 -18.32 2.40
CA ARG A 354 -5.36 -18.63 1.10
C ARG A 354 -4.78 -17.41 0.41
N GLY A 355 -3.77 -17.65 -0.43
CA GLY A 355 -3.18 -16.61 -1.28
C GLY A 355 -2.33 -15.61 -0.48
N VAL A 356 -1.73 -16.07 0.59
CA VAL A 356 -0.72 -15.33 1.36
C VAL A 356 0.61 -15.46 0.62
N ALA A 357 1.17 -14.32 0.21
CA ALA A 357 2.44 -14.29 -0.52
C ALA A 357 3.53 -13.57 0.27
N PRO A 358 4.73 -14.14 0.40
CA PRO A 358 5.89 -13.41 0.91
C PRO A 358 6.13 -12.10 0.16
N GLY A 359 6.54 -11.06 0.87
CA GLY A 359 6.72 -9.71 0.33
C GLY A 359 5.50 -8.80 0.44
N GLN A 360 4.29 -9.35 0.58
CA GLN A 360 3.10 -8.57 0.89
C GLN A 360 3.11 -8.10 2.35
N ALA A 361 2.32 -7.07 2.65
CA ALA A 361 2.15 -6.64 4.02
C ALA A 361 1.00 -7.38 4.71
N ILE A 362 1.15 -7.62 6.00
CA ILE A 362 0.06 -7.85 6.93
C ILE A 362 -0.17 -6.57 7.72
N VAL A 363 -1.43 -6.13 7.82
CA VAL A 363 -1.83 -4.98 8.65
C VAL A 363 -2.78 -5.48 9.72
N LEU A 364 -2.47 -5.16 10.99
CA LEU A 364 -3.26 -5.55 12.16
C LEU A 364 -4.21 -4.43 12.56
N TYR A 365 -5.43 -4.82 12.92
CA TYR A 365 -6.48 -3.92 13.38
C TYR A 365 -7.05 -4.37 14.72
N ASP A 366 -7.35 -3.38 15.56
CA ASP A 366 -8.15 -3.50 16.79
C ASP A 366 -9.44 -2.70 16.59
N GLY A 367 -10.51 -3.36 16.19
CA GLY A 367 -11.69 -2.70 15.64
C GLY A 367 -11.34 -1.91 14.39
N THR A 368 -11.58 -0.60 14.38
CA THR A 368 -11.20 0.29 13.28
C THR A 368 -9.77 0.82 13.38
N ARG A 369 -9.13 0.72 14.55
CA ARG A 369 -7.78 1.23 14.80
C ARG A 369 -6.74 0.35 14.11
N VAL A 370 -5.84 0.98 13.37
CA VAL A 370 -4.65 0.33 12.82
C VAL A 370 -3.60 0.21 13.93
N VAL A 371 -3.24 -1.02 14.28
CA VAL A 371 -2.20 -1.30 15.29
C VAL A 371 -0.82 -1.14 14.67
N GLY A 372 -0.65 -1.70 13.47
CA GLY A 372 0.60 -1.62 12.74
C GLY A 372 0.63 -2.60 11.57
N SER A 373 1.78 -2.70 10.93
CA SER A 373 2.01 -3.59 9.80
C SER A 373 3.37 -4.28 9.86
N ALA A 374 3.52 -5.37 9.09
CA ALA A 374 4.81 -6.01 8.88
C ALA A 374 4.86 -6.63 7.47
N THR A 375 6.05 -6.91 6.96
CA THR A 375 6.23 -7.59 5.66
C THR A 375 6.23 -9.10 5.87
N ILE A 376 5.35 -9.83 5.21
CA ILE A 376 5.27 -11.29 5.28
C ILE A 376 6.57 -11.88 4.74
N ALA A 377 7.28 -12.66 5.57
CA ALA A 377 8.52 -13.32 5.22
C ALA A 377 8.31 -14.79 4.89
N THR A 378 7.65 -15.54 5.77
CA THR A 378 7.41 -16.98 5.63
C THR A 378 5.96 -17.33 5.96
N THR A 379 5.51 -18.48 5.47
CA THR A 379 4.16 -19.01 5.73
C THR A 379 4.24 -20.46 6.13
N GLU A 380 3.43 -20.88 7.12
CA GLU A 380 3.24 -22.27 7.49
C GLU A 380 1.96 -22.80 6.87
N ARG A 381 2.08 -23.89 6.10
CA ARG A 381 0.96 -24.49 5.40
C ARG A 381 0.43 -25.70 6.16
N ARG A 382 -0.88 -25.94 6.05
CA ARG A 382 -1.56 -27.04 6.73
C ARG A 382 -0.97 -28.42 6.42
N HIS A 383 -0.52 -28.66 5.18
CA HIS A 383 0.06 -29.96 4.77
C HIS A 383 1.49 -30.18 5.28
N ALA A 384 2.31 -29.13 5.38
CA ALA A 384 3.66 -29.23 5.93
C ALA A 384 3.67 -29.62 7.43
N ALA A 385 2.69 -29.12 8.18
CA ALA A 385 2.55 -29.45 9.62
C ALA A 385 2.16 -30.91 9.88
N ALA A 386 1.51 -31.60 8.93
CA ALA A 386 1.18 -33.02 9.05
C ALA A 386 2.39 -33.93 8.79
N ALA A 387 3.26 -33.56 7.86
CA ALA A 387 4.49 -34.31 7.54
C ALA A 387 5.58 -34.20 8.62
N ALA A 388 5.60 -33.11 9.39
CA ALA A 388 6.58 -32.91 10.49
C ALA A 388 6.20 -33.64 11.79
N ARG A 389 5.00 -34.23 11.89
CA ARG A 389 4.50 -34.96 13.08
C ARG A 389 4.39 -36.49 12.88
N GLY A 390 4.78 -37.01 11.71
CA GLY A 390 4.90 -38.44 11.40
C GLY A 390 6.35 -38.85 11.29
#